data_800b863041f506878d4e3d989d8b5212
#
_entry.id   800b863041f506878d4e3d989d8b5212
#
_cell.length_a   1.000
_cell.length_b   1.000
_cell.length_c   1.000
_cell.angle_alpha   90.00
_cell.angle_beta   90.00
_cell.angle_gamma   90.00
#
_symmetry.space_group_name_H-M   'P 1'
#
loop_
_entity.id
_entity.type
_entity.pdbx_description
1 polymer ?
#
loop_
_entity_poly.entity_id
_entity_poly.type
_entity_poly.pdbx_seq_one_letter_code
_entity_poly.pdbx_strand_id
1 'polypeptide(L)'
;MQPDPNTTLPLFAYASLIDPVRCAEVLGHFAASVPAVLYEYERGYSRHWYIRHRQGAETHGVLVENLDACDYATLDRYEEVPTLYTRAQVEVTRRDGALIRCWIYLPTDCV
;
A
#
# COMPACT_ATOMS: atom_id res chain seq x y z
N MET A 1 -6.14 2.56 -26.51
CA MET A 1 -5.64 1.48 -25.63
C MET A 1 -6.14 1.72 -24.21
N GLN A 2 -6.75 0.71 -23.62
CA GLN A 2 -7.21 0.83 -22.25
C GLN A 2 -6.03 0.61 -21.29
N PRO A 3 -5.93 1.38 -20.21
CA PRO A 3 -4.90 1.12 -19.21
C PRO A 3 -5.13 -0.24 -18.55
N ASP A 4 -4.04 -0.85 -18.12
CA ASP A 4 -4.12 -2.08 -17.34
C ASP A 4 -4.93 -1.79 -16.08
N PRO A 5 -6.07 -2.46 -15.85
CA PRO A 5 -6.89 -2.20 -14.67
C PRO A 5 -6.15 -2.43 -13.36
N ASN A 6 -5.11 -3.28 -13.36
CA ASN A 6 -4.33 -3.54 -12.16
C ASN A 6 -3.48 -2.35 -11.75
N THR A 7 -3.09 -1.47 -12.69
CA THR A 7 -2.28 -0.30 -12.35
C THR A 7 -3.11 0.82 -11.74
N THR A 8 -4.46 0.71 -11.78
CA THR A 8 -5.34 1.73 -11.20
C THR A 8 -5.93 1.31 -9.86
N LEU A 9 -5.57 0.12 -9.37
CA LEU A 9 -6.00 -0.31 -8.04
C LEU A 9 -5.44 0.64 -6.98
N PRO A 10 -6.19 0.87 -5.88
CA PRO A 10 -5.67 1.69 -4.79
C PRO A 10 -4.48 1.02 -4.10
N LEU A 11 -3.74 1.82 -3.35
CA LEU A 11 -2.61 1.35 -2.57
C LEU A 11 -3.00 1.28 -1.10
N PHE A 12 -2.77 0.15 -0.45
CA PHE A 12 -2.89 0.06 1.01
C PHE A 12 -1.56 0.50 1.63
N ALA A 13 -1.59 1.66 2.28
CA ALA A 13 -0.44 2.23 2.96
C ALA A 13 -0.52 1.90 4.45
N TYR A 14 0.54 1.30 4.99
CA TYR A 14 0.58 0.87 6.39
C TYR A 14 1.74 1.49 7.17
N ALA A 15 2.53 2.35 6.54
CA ALA A 15 3.71 2.96 7.16
C ALA A 15 3.75 4.46 6.88
N SER A 16 4.86 4.97 6.31
CA SER A 16 5.05 6.41 6.15
C SER A 16 4.01 7.08 5.26
N LEU A 17 3.49 6.36 4.26
CA LEU A 17 2.51 6.92 3.32
C LEU A 17 1.09 7.01 3.90
N ILE A 18 0.88 6.56 5.14
CA ILE A 18 -0.37 6.83 5.87
C ILE A 18 -0.57 8.34 6.03
N ASP A 19 0.53 9.06 6.25
CA ASP A 19 0.48 10.53 6.39
C ASP A 19 0.18 11.15 5.02
N PRO A 20 -0.96 11.85 4.86
CA PRO A 20 -1.32 12.42 3.57
C PRO A 20 -0.35 13.49 3.08
N VAL A 21 0.33 14.18 3.99
CA VAL A 21 1.33 15.18 3.63
C VAL A 21 2.55 14.49 3.02
N ARG A 22 3.04 13.44 3.66
CA ARG A 22 4.19 12.68 3.14
C ARG A 22 3.82 12.03 1.79
N CYS A 23 2.62 11.47 1.70
CA CYS A 23 2.17 10.84 0.46
C CYS A 23 2.13 11.87 -0.68
N ALA A 24 1.60 13.06 -0.44
CA ALA A 24 1.56 14.12 -1.43
C ALA A 24 2.96 14.57 -1.84
N GLU A 25 3.89 14.65 -0.90
CA GLU A 25 5.28 14.99 -1.22
C GLU A 25 5.91 13.98 -2.15
N VAL A 26 5.70 12.69 -1.88
CA VAL A 26 6.25 11.62 -2.72
C VAL A 26 5.63 11.63 -4.11
N LEU A 27 4.31 11.76 -4.18
CA LEU A 27 3.58 11.71 -5.45
C LEU A 27 3.72 12.99 -6.28
N GLY A 28 3.94 14.13 -5.63
CA GLY A 28 3.93 15.43 -6.29
C GLY A 28 2.54 16.02 -6.45
N HIS A 29 1.51 15.39 -5.88
CA HIS A 29 0.13 15.88 -5.90
C HIS A 29 -0.65 15.21 -4.77
N PHE A 30 -1.77 15.82 -4.41
CA PHE A 30 -2.65 15.26 -3.38
C PHE A 30 -3.37 14.01 -3.91
N ALA A 31 -3.48 13.02 -3.05
CA ALA A 31 -4.27 11.82 -3.32
C ALA A 31 -5.17 11.55 -2.11
N ALA A 32 -6.46 11.33 -2.39
CA ALA A 32 -7.42 11.03 -1.33
C ALA A 32 -7.14 9.66 -0.73
N SER A 33 -7.42 9.51 0.56
CA SER A 33 -7.26 8.23 1.24
C SER A 33 -8.41 7.98 2.19
N VAL A 34 -8.71 6.71 2.42
CA VAL A 34 -9.76 6.28 3.36
C VAL A 34 -9.22 5.18 4.26
N PRO A 35 -9.67 5.10 5.51
CA PRO A 35 -9.21 4.07 6.43
C PRO A 35 -9.58 2.65 5.95
N ALA A 36 -8.68 1.70 6.19
CA ALA A 36 -8.90 0.30 5.86
C ALA A 36 -8.08 -0.59 6.79
N VAL A 37 -8.43 -1.87 6.83
CA VAL A 37 -7.77 -2.86 7.69
C VAL A 37 -7.37 -4.05 6.84
N LEU A 38 -6.13 -4.49 6.99
CA LEU A 38 -5.65 -5.75 6.44
C LEU A 38 -5.66 -6.78 7.55
N TYR A 39 -6.55 -7.77 7.45
CA TYR A 39 -6.66 -8.83 8.43
C TYR A 39 -5.64 -9.93 8.16
N GLU A 40 -5.25 -10.63 9.20
CA GLU A 40 -4.32 -11.77 9.17
C GLU A 40 -2.88 -11.36 8.86
N TYR A 41 -2.55 -10.08 9.11
CA TYR A 41 -1.19 -9.55 8.95
C TYR A 41 -0.85 -8.64 10.11
N GLU A 42 0.41 -8.65 10.51
CA GLU A 42 0.91 -7.73 11.53
C GLU A 42 1.98 -6.83 10.95
N ARG A 43 2.03 -5.61 11.47
CA ARG A 43 3.03 -4.62 11.12
C ARG A 43 4.13 -4.63 12.16
N GLY A 44 5.37 -4.49 11.71
CA GLY A 44 6.52 -4.37 12.59
C GLY A 44 7.55 -3.42 12.03
N TYR A 45 8.56 -3.15 12.84
CA TYR A 45 9.67 -2.30 12.45
C TYR A 45 10.98 -2.95 12.89
N SER A 46 11.92 -3.02 11.96
CA SER A 46 13.26 -3.51 12.23
C SER A 46 14.24 -2.48 11.69
N ARG A 47 14.82 -2.68 10.50
CA ARG A 47 15.60 -1.63 9.82
C ARG A 47 14.67 -0.67 9.08
N HIS A 48 13.50 -1.19 8.67
CA HIS A 48 12.44 -0.45 8.02
C HIS A 48 11.12 -1.11 8.36
N TRP A 49 10.03 -0.45 8.01
CA TRP A 49 8.71 -0.99 8.25
C TRP A 49 8.47 -2.24 7.41
N TYR A 50 7.81 -3.24 8.00
CA TYR A 50 7.42 -4.46 7.31
C TYR A 50 6.03 -4.89 7.72
N ILE A 51 5.48 -5.81 6.94
CA ILE A 51 4.23 -6.46 7.24
C ILE A 51 4.41 -7.95 6.95
N ARG A 52 3.83 -8.80 7.78
CA ARG A 52 3.94 -10.25 7.59
C ARG A 52 2.65 -10.93 8.00
N HIS A 53 2.38 -12.07 7.39
CA HIS A 53 1.20 -12.87 7.71
C HIS A 53 1.27 -13.34 9.17
N ARG A 54 0.16 -13.15 9.88
CA ARG A 54 0.01 -13.67 11.23
C ARG A 54 -1.46 -13.86 11.54
N GLN A 55 -1.87 -15.10 11.76
CA GLN A 55 -3.26 -15.43 12.03
C GLN A 55 -3.78 -14.67 13.25
N GLY A 56 -4.95 -14.07 13.11
CA GLY A 56 -5.60 -13.31 14.17
C GLY A 56 -5.13 -11.87 14.33
N ALA A 57 -4.07 -11.49 13.61
CA ALA A 57 -3.58 -10.11 13.65
C ALA A 57 -4.35 -9.22 12.68
N GLU A 58 -4.21 -7.92 12.85
CA GLU A 58 -4.75 -6.95 11.92
C GLU A 58 -3.83 -5.73 11.83
N THR A 59 -3.77 -5.13 10.64
CA THR A 59 -2.97 -3.94 10.41
C THR A 59 -3.89 -2.84 9.92
N HIS A 60 -3.93 -1.74 10.67
CA HIS A 60 -4.70 -0.56 10.29
C HIS A 60 -3.87 0.35 9.41
N GLY A 61 -4.47 0.82 8.33
CA GLY A 61 -3.82 1.71 7.39
C GLY A 61 -4.84 2.50 6.60
N VAL A 62 -4.44 2.96 5.43
CA VAL A 62 -5.32 3.72 4.55
C VAL A 62 -5.21 3.22 3.12
N LEU A 63 -6.33 3.32 2.38
CA LEU A 63 -6.34 3.10 0.94
C LEU A 63 -6.13 4.45 0.27
N VAL A 64 -5.04 4.57 -0.48
CA VAL A 64 -4.75 5.76 -1.27
C VAL A 64 -5.38 5.55 -2.64
N GLU A 65 -6.28 6.43 -3.04
CA GLU A 65 -7.13 6.24 -4.21
C GLU A 65 -6.71 7.10 -5.40
N ASN A 66 -7.21 6.73 -6.58
CA ASN A 66 -7.02 7.48 -7.82
C ASN A 66 -5.55 7.59 -8.25
N LEU A 67 -4.81 6.51 -8.06
CA LEU A 67 -3.42 6.42 -8.50
C LEU A 67 -3.36 5.86 -9.91
N ASP A 68 -2.49 6.43 -10.73
CA ASP A 68 -2.29 5.97 -12.11
C ASP A 68 -0.92 5.29 -12.25
N ALA A 69 -0.60 4.88 -13.48
CA ALA A 69 0.66 4.19 -13.75
C ALA A 69 1.89 5.05 -13.44
N CYS A 70 1.80 6.36 -13.67
CA CYS A 70 2.89 7.27 -13.34
C CYS A 70 3.10 7.37 -11.85
N ASP A 71 2.00 7.39 -11.08
CA ASP A 71 2.08 7.40 -9.62
C ASP A 71 2.76 6.14 -9.11
N TYR A 72 2.40 4.97 -9.64
CA TYR A 72 3.04 3.73 -9.22
C TYR A 72 4.50 3.65 -9.62
N ALA A 73 4.88 4.21 -10.76
CA ALA A 73 6.30 4.29 -11.11
C ALA A 73 7.07 5.12 -10.08
N THR A 74 6.48 6.21 -9.61
CA THR A 74 7.08 7.06 -8.57
C THR A 74 7.16 6.32 -7.23
N LEU A 75 6.07 5.65 -6.85
CA LEU A 75 6.02 4.88 -5.60
C LEU A 75 7.00 3.72 -5.61
N ASP A 76 7.12 3.02 -6.74
CA ASP A 76 8.08 1.91 -6.87
C ASP A 76 9.51 2.42 -6.65
N ARG A 77 9.85 3.59 -7.14
CA ARG A 77 11.16 4.19 -6.89
C ARG A 77 11.33 4.58 -5.43
N TYR A 78 10.32 5.16 -4.82
CA TYR A 78 10.34 5.54 -3.41
C TYR A 78 10.54 4.33 -2.52
N GLU A 79 9.88 3.22 -2.84
CA GLU A 79 9.96 1.97 -2.07
C GLU A 79 11.16 1.11 -2.48
N GLU A 80 11.95 1.56 -3.43
CA GLU A 80 13.13 0.84 -3.93
C GLU A 80 12.79 -0.58 -4.41
N VAL A 81 11.77 -0.67 -5.25
CA VAL A 81 11.37 -1.93 -5.88
C VAL A 81 12.35 -2.24 -7.01
N PRO A 82 12.82 -3.47 -7.16
CA PRO A 82 12.53 -4.68 -6.38
C PRO A 82 13.55 -4.97 -5.28
N THR A 83 14.45 -4.05 -4.97
CA THR A 83 15.57 -4.30 -4.07
C THR A 83 15.11 -4.42 -2.62
N LEU A 84 14.38 -3.42 -2.13
CA LEU A 84 13.94 -3.36 -0.73
C LEU A 84 12.53 -3.88 -0.55
N TYR A 85 11.65 -3.52 -1.47
CA TYR A 85 10.24 -3.92 -1.43
C TYR A 85 9.81 -4.48 -2.78
N THR A 86 8.72 -5.23 -2.76
CA THR A 86 8.03 -5.67 -3.97
C THR A 86 6.56 -5.31 -3.84
N ARG A 87 5.92 -5.06 -4.96
CA ARG A 87 4.51 -4.70 -4.99
C ARG A 87 3.67 -5.95 -5.23
N ALA A 88 2.71 -6.20 -4.34
CA ALA A 88 1.84 -7.37 -4.39
C ALA A 88 0.40 -6.93 -4.26
N GLN A 89 -0.54 -7.81 -4.61
CA GLN A 89 -1.97 -7.55 -4.45
C GLN A 89 -2.48 -8.25 -3.21
N VAL A 90 -3.32 -7.55 -2.46
CA VAL A 90 -4.02 -8.11 -1.30
C VAL A 90 -5.45 -7.58 -1.29
N GLU A 91 -6.27 -8.15 -0.41
CA GLU A 91 -7.62 -7.68 -0.17
C GLU A 91 -7.71 -7.10 1.22
N VAL A 92 -8.22 -5.88 1.33
CA VAL A 92 -8.40 -5.22 2.62
C VAL A 92 -9.86 -4.91 2.82
N THR A 93 -10.24 -4.63 4.07
CA THR A 93 -11.60 -4.27 4.43
C THR A 93 -11.66 -2.76 4.67
N ARG A 94 -12.46 -2.08 3.85
CA ARG A 94 -12.68 -0.64 4.00
C ARG A 94 -13.63 -0.41 5.19
N ARG A 95 -13.64 0.81 5.70
CA ARG A 95 -14.41 1.18 6.89
C ARG A 95 -15.89 0.80 6.80
N ASP A 96 -16.48 0.86 5.59
CA ASP A 96 -17.89 0.52 5.37
C ASP A 96 -18.14 -0.98 5.23
N GLY A 97 -17.09 -1.81 5.42
CA GLY A 97 -17.20 -3.26 5.31
C GLY A 97 -16.91 -3.82 3.93
N ALA A 98 -16.70 -2.99 2.93
CA ALA A 98 -16.42 -3.44 1.59
C ALA A 98 -15.03 -4.05 1.49
N LEU A 99 -14.93 -5.15 0.75
CA LEU A 99 -13.64 -5.79 0.47
C LEU A 99 -13.06 -5.17 -0.80
N ILE A 100 -11.84 -4.67 -0.70
CA ILE A 100 -11.19 -3.93 -1.79
C ILE A 100 -9.86 -4.60 -2.12
N ARG A 101 -9.69 -4.99 -3.38
CA ARG A 101 -8.40 -5.44 -3.89
C ARG A 101 -7.50 -4.24 -4.11
N CYS A 102 -6.26 -4.35 -3.67
CA CYS A 102 -5.34 -3.22 -3.72
C CYS A 102 -3.90 -3.70 -3.83
N TRP A 103 -3.00 -2.76 -4.15
CA TRP A 103 -1.57 -3.00 -4.10
C TRP A 103 -1.06 -2.77 -2.68
N ILE A 104 0.01 -3.48 -2.32
CA ILE A 104 0.74 -3.29 -1.07
C ILE A 104 2.22 -3.50 -1.34
N TYR A 105 3.08 -2.79 -0.61
CA TYR A 105 4.52 -2.99 -0.69
C TYR A 105 4.97 -3.91 0.43
N LEU A 106 5.58 -5.02 0.05
CA LEU A 106 6.09 -6.02 0.98
C LEU A 106 7.61 -6.08 0.88
N PRO A 107 8.34 -6.22 2.01
CA PRO A 107 9.79 -6.39 1.95
C PRO A 107 10.17 -7.61 1.10
N THR A 108 11.18 -7.43 0.26
CA THR A 108 11.61 -8.50 -0.65
C THR A 108 12.22 -9.68 0.10
N ASP A 109 12.80 -9.46 1.25
CA ASP A 109 13.39 -10.50 2.09
C ASP A 109 12.40 -11.09 3.08
N CYS A 110 11.15 -10.73 2.97
CA CYS A 110 10.10 -11.27 3.82
C CYS A 110 9.69 -12.63 3.29
N VAL A 111 10.04 -13.63 4.00
CA VAL A 111 9.70 -15.01 3.67
C VAL A 111 8.75 -15.61 4.69
#